data_a5956b28778c0ca4b010e24859ed114c
#
_entry.id   a5956b28778c0ca4b010e24859ed114c
#
_cell.length_a   1.000
_cell.length_b   1.000
_cell.length_c   1.000
_cell.angle_alpha   90.00
_cell.angle_beta   90.00
_cell.angle_gamma   90.00
#
_symmetry.space_group_name_H-M   'P 1'
#
loop_
_entity.id
_entity.type
_entity.pdbx_description
1 polymer ?
#
loop_
_entity_poly.entity_id
_entity_poly.type
_entity_poly.pdbx_seq_one_letter_code
_entity_poly.pdbx_strand_id
1 'polypeptide(L)'
;MKAALLIDRGVLRVAGDPARHFLHNLVTANVETLTPGHARYAALLTPQGKIIADFFVVEAPADDGGGFFIDAPKALVPDLVQKLNFYKLRAKVTIEPLYALAVLAAWDGIGATEYGLDYRDPRLPALGQRVLLPPDVATEAAADLGAELVDASDYEAHRIALGVPRGGVDFIYGDVFPHDADLDKLGGVDFKKGCFIGQEVVSRVEHRGTARNRIVPVAFDAHAAEDGVAVTAGDKTVGTMGSSAGNIGLAMLRVDRVADAMAAGVPLLAGGIPMKLREGAIADFLKDPKA
;
A
#
# COMPACT_ATOMS: atom_id res chain seq x y z
N MET A 1 -11.37 19.74 4.26
CA MET A 1 -11.13 18.38 3.77
C MET A 1 -10.89 18.45 2.27
N LYS A 2 -10.03 17.59 1.72
CA LYS A 2 -9.78 17.43 0.28
C LYS A 2 -10.21 16.07 -0.18
N ALA A 3 -10.60 15.93 -1.46
CA ALA A 3 -10.87 14.65 -2.09
C ALA A 3 -10.25 14.60 -3.49
N ALA A 4 -9.83 13.41 -3.93
CA ALA A 4 -9.27 13.19 -5.27
C ALA A 4 -9.72 11.86 -5.86
N LEU A 5 -10.11 11.86 -7.13
CA LEU A 5 -10.43 10.64 -7.86
C LEU A 5 -9.13 9.93 -8.27
N LEU A 6 -8.93 8.70 -7.78
CA LEU A 6 -7.73 7.90 -8.05
C LEU A 6 -7.95 7.06 -9.32
N ILE A 7 -7.62 7.61 -10.47
CA ILE A 7 -7.84 6.98 -11.79
C ILE A 7 -6.97 5.74 -12.04
N ASP A 8 -5.90 5.58 -11.26
CA ASP A 8 -4.99 4.44 -11.27
C ASP A 8 -5.46 3.27 -10.39
N ARG A 9 -6.60 3.43 -9.69
CA ARG A 9 -7.23 2.38 -8.90
C ARG A 9 -8.38 1.73 -9.67
N GLY A 10 -8.59 0.45 -9.41
CA GLY A 10 -9.70 -0.32 -9.95
C GLY A 10 -10.31 -1.21 -8.87
N VAL A 11 -11.56 -1.63 -9.10
CA VAL A 11 -12.32 -2.43 -8.16
C VAL A 11 -12.66 -3.78 -8.77
N LEU A 12 -12.53 -4.84 -7.99
CA LEU A 12 -13.08 -6.15 -8.32
C LEU A 12 -13.89 -6.68 -7.14
N ARG A 13 -14.81 -7.61 -7.41
CA ARG A 13 -15.65 -8.26 -6.42
C ARG A 13 -15.29 -9.73 -6.30
N VAL A 14 -15.27 -10.23 -5.08
CA VAL A 14 -15.19 -11.66 -4.74
C VAL A 14 -16.42 -12.02 -3.90
N ALA A 15 -17.30 -12.86 -4.43
CA ALA A 15 -18.58 -13.19 -3.81
C ALA A 15 -18.85 -14.71 -3.80
N GLY A 16 -19.81 -15.12 -2.99
CA GLY A 16 -20.21 -16.51 -2.75
C GLY A 16 -19.92 -16.91 -1.31
N ASP A 17 -20.63 -17.93 -0.79
CA ASP A 17 -20.55 -18.35 0.61
C ASP A 17 -19.12 -18.59 1.11
N PRO A 18 -18.20 -19.23 0.35
CA PRO A 18 -16.83 -19.46 0.82
C PRO A 18 -15.88 -18.25 0.58
N ALA A 19 -16.35 -17.10 0.09
CA ALA A 19 -15.50 -15.98 -0.31
C ALA A 19 -14.61 -15.48 0.84
N ARG A 20 -15.14 -15.37 2.06
CA ARG A 20 -14.40 -14.96 3.26
C ARG A 20 -13.23 -15.90 3.53
N HIS A 21 -13.50 -17.19 3.65
CA HIS A 21 -12.49 -18.20 3.92
C HIS A 21 -11.48 -18.33 2.75
N PHE A 22 -11.97 -18.22 1.51
CA PHE A 22 -11.13 -18.22 0.33
C PHE A 22 -10.10 -17.09 0.36
N LEU A 23 -10.53 -15.85 0.57
CA LEU A 23 -9.62 -14.71 0.67
C LEU A 23 -8.69 -14.83 1.87
N HIS A 24 -9.24 -15.22 3.04
CA HIS A 24 -8.44 -15.38 4.25
C HIS A 24 -7.24 -16.31 4.04
N ASN A 25 -7.41 -17.42 3.34
CA ASN A 25 -6.33 -18.37 3.10
C ASN A 25 -5.32 -17.94 2.02
N LEU A 26 -5.62 -16.91 1.25
CA LEU A 26 -4.74 -16.45 0.16
C LEU A 26 -3.93 -15.22 0.54
N VAL A 27 -4.54 -14.24 1.21
CA VAL A 27 -3.98 -12.91 1.40
C VAL A 27 -3.31 -12.76 2.78
N THR A 28 -2.44 -11.77 2.90
CA THR A 28 -1.63 -11.53 4.11
C THR A 28 -2.44 -11.02 5.31
N ALA A 29 -3.59 -10.40 5.09
CA ALA A 29 -4.44 -9.86 6.16
C ALA A 29 -5.51 -10.84 6.65
N ASN A 30 -6.01 -10.61 7.86
CA ASN A 30 -7.09 -11.40 8.45
C ASN A 30 -8.45 -10.92 7.93
N VAL A 31 -9.04 -11.69 7.01
CA VAL A 31 -10.36 -11.42 6.43
C VAL A 31 -11.49 -12.02 7.27
N GLU A 32 -11.21 -13.05 8.10
CA GLU A 32 -12.23 -13.70 8.94
C GLU A 32 -12.88 -12.73 9.95
N THR A 33 -12.10 -11.78 10.45
CA THR A 33 -12.57 -10.77 11.42
C THR A 33 -12.98 -9.45 10.79
N LEU A 34 -13.05 -9.38 9.47
CA LEU A 34 -13.50 -8.17 8.76
C LEU A 34 -15.02 -8.01 8.95
N THR A 35 -15.44 -6.79 9.19
CA THR A 35 -16.86 -6.42 9.39
C THR A 35 -17.25 -5.31 8.40
N PRO A 36 -18.54 -5.20 8.06
CA PRO A 36 -19.03 -4.14 7.16
C PRO A 36 -18.56 -2.74 7.58
N GLY A 37 -18.24 -1.89 6.61
CA GLY A 37 -17.73 -0.53 6.83
C GLY A 37 -16.26 -0.47 7.24
N HIS A 38 -15.57 -1.60 7.32
CA HIS A 38 -14.14 -1.68 7.60
C HIS A 38 -13.38 -2.28 6.42
N ALA A 39 -12.11 -1.92 6.32
CA ALA A 39 -11.19 -2.46 5.32
C ALA A 39 -9.97 -3.12 5.97
N ARG A 40 -9.33 -4.02 5.22
CA ARG A 40 -7.99 -4.53 5.51
C ARG A 40 -7.06 -4.19 4.36
N TYR A 41 -5.89 -3.65 4.68
CA TYR A 41 -4.79 -3.61 3.73
C TYR A 41 -4.16 -5.00 3.66
N ALA A 42 -3.89 -5.49 2.45
CA ALA A 42 -3.44 -6.86 2.23
C ALA A 42 -2.57 -6.96 0.98
N ALA A 43 -1.87 -8.07 0.85
CA ALA A 43 -1.20 -8.45 -0.38
C ALA A 43 -1.51 -9.91 -0.74
N LEU A 44 -1.50 -10.20 -2.05
CA LEU A 44 -1.34 -11.54 -2.59
C LEU A 44 0.12 -11.76 -2.90
N LEU A 45 0.68 -12.88 -2.43
CA LEU A 45 2.10 -13.18 -2.58
C LEU A 45 2.32 -14.37 -3.53
N THR A 46 3.54 -14.46 -4.05
CA THR A 46 4.05 -15.70 -4.62
C THR A 46 4.31 -16.72 -3.50
N PRO A 47 4.43 -18.03 -3.81
CA PRO A 47 4.88 -19.03 -2.82
C PRO A 47 6.24 -18.69 -2.20
N GLN A 48 7.09 -17.93 -2.89
CA GLN A 48 8.38 -17.43 -2.41
C GLN A 48 8.27 -16.17 -1.54
N GLY A 49 7.05 -15.67 -1.29
CA GLY A 49 6.78 -14.52 -0.42
C GLY A 49 6.92 -13.15 -1.08
N LYS A 50 7.06 -13.07 -2.41
CA LYS A 50 7.12 -11.80 -3.13
C LYS A 50 5.72 -11.23 -3.40
N ILE A 51 5.57 -9.90 -3.31
CA ILE A 51 4.29 -9.22 -3.53
C ILE A 51 3.89 -9.30 -5.00
N ILE A 52 2.77 -9.95 -5.31
CA ILE A 52 2.14 -9.95 -6.65
C ILE A 52 1.29 -8.69 -6.83
N ALA A 53 0.50 -8.35 -5.82
CA ALA A 53 -0.32 -7.15 -5.74
C ALA A 53 -0.61 -6.82 -4.29
N ASP A 54 -0.72 -5.53 -3.98
CA ASP A 54 -1.27 -5.02 -2.73
C ASP A 54 -2.60 -4.33 -2.99
N PHE A 55 -3.52 -4.43 -2.04
CA PHE A 55 -4.89 -3.96 -2.20
C PHE A 55 -5.61 -3.82 -0.86
N PHE A 56 -6.80 -3.20 -0.90
CA PHE A 56 -7.72 -3.19 0.23
C PHE A 56 -8.82 -4.22 0.01
N VAL A 57 -9.17 -4.92 1.07
CA VAL A 57 -10.33 -5.83 1.12
C VAL A 57 -11.38 -5.17 1.98
N VAL A 58 -12.56 -4.92 1.40
CA VAL A 58 -13.71 -4.26 2.04
C VAL A 58 -14.89 -5.21 1.98
N GLU A 59 -15.63 -5.39 3.07
CA GLU A 59 -16.85 -6.20 3.05
C GLU A 59 -17.96 -5.45 2.33
N ALA A 60 -18.53 -6.06 1.30
CA ALA A 60 -19.64 -5.51 0.55
C ALA A 60 -20.94 -5.62 1.39
N PRO A 61 -21.79 -4.58 1.41
CA PRO A 61 -23.12 -4.66 2.02
C PRO A 61 -23.96 -5.80 1.42
N ALA A 62 -24.86 -6.37 2.24
CA ALA A 62 -25.75 -7.44 1.81
C ALA A 62 -26.65 -7.01 0.65
N ASP A 63 -27.10 -5.75 0.67
CA ASP A 63 -27.95 -5.15 -0.38
C ASP A 63 -27.21 -5.01 -1.72
N ASP A 64 -25.87 -4.89 -1.69
CA ASP A 64 -25.00 -4.94 -2.89
C ASP A 64 -24.65 -6.39 -3.28
N GLY A 65 -25.37 -7.37 -2.74
CA GLY A 65 -25.20 -8.79 -3.02
C GLY A 65 -24.07 -9.46 -2.23
N GLY A 66 -23.53 -8.78 -1.19
CA GLY A 66 -22.54 -9.32 -0.25
C GLY A 66 -21.20 -9.67 -0.89
N GLY A 67 -20.35 -10.36 -0.12
CA GLY A 67 -18.99 -10.68 -0.52
C GLY A 67 -18.00 -9.57 -0.17
N PHE A 68 -16.98 -9.39 -1.01
CA PHE A 68 -15.90 -8.44 -0.76
C PHE A 68 -15.58 -7.63 -2.01
N PHE A 69 -15.44 -6.33 -1.83
CA PHE A 69 -14.79 -5.48 -2.83
C PHE A 69 -13.28 -5.45 -2.57
N ILE A 70 -12.51 -5.44 -3.64
CA ILE A 70 -11.05 -5.30 -3.60
C ILE A 70 -10.68 -4.06 -4.40
N ASP A 71 -10.18 -3.03 -3.70
CA ASP A 71 -9.58 -1.84 -4.30
C ASP A 71 -8.10 -2.13 -4.55
N ALA A 72 -7.71 -2.25 -5.82
CA ALA A 72 -6.37 -2.64 -6.25
C ALA A 72 -5.81 -1.66 -7.31
N PRO A 73 -4.49 -1.67 -7.59
CA PRO A 73 -3.95 -0.96 -8.74
C PRO A 73 -4.65 -1.41 -10.03
N LYS A 74 -5.21 -0.46 -10.78
CA LYS A 74 -6.04 -0.74 -11.96
C LYS A 74 -5.33 -1.60 -12.99
N ALA A 75 -4.05 -1.34 -13.21
CA ALA A 75 -3.23 -2.11 -14.14
C ALA A 75 -3.07 -3.58 -13.73
N LEU A 76 -3.21 -3.92 -12.45
CA LEU A 76 -3.07 -5.28 -11.94
C LEU A 76 -4.40 -6.03 -11.83
N VAL A 77 -5.54 -5.36 -12.01
CA VAL A 77 -6.87 -5.99 -11.86
C VAL A 77 -7.04 -7.22 -12.76
N PRO A 78 -6.68 -7.19 -14.07
CA PRO A 78 -6.82 -8.37 -14.92
C PRO A 78 -5.99 -9.57 -14.42
N ASP A 79 -4.73 -9.35 -14.06
CA ASP A 79 -3.84 -10.40 -13.57
C ASP A 79 -4.29 -10.93 -12.20
N LEU A 80 -4.79 -10.04 -11.34
CA LEU A 80 -5.32 -10.42 -10.03
C LEU A 80 -6.56 -11.30 -10.17
N VAL A 81 -7.49 -10.94 -11.06
CA VAL A 81 -8.66 -11.76 -11.40
C VAL A 81 -8.24 -13.14 -11.92
N GLN A 82 -7.26 -13.20 -12.81
CA GLN A 82 -6.75 -14.46 -13.35
C GLN A 82 -6.14 -15.32 -12.24
N LYS A 83 -5.30 -14.73 -11.36
CA LYS A 83 -4.66 -15.46 -10.27
C LYS A 83 -5.66 -15.95 -9.21
N LEU A 84 -6.62 -15.12 -8.81
CA LEU A 84 -7.66 -15.54 -7.89
C LEU A 84 -8.51 -16.67 -8.47
N ASN A 85 -8.86 -16.62 -9.77
CA ASN A 85 -9.54 -17.72 -10.46
C ASN A 85 -8.69 -19.00 -10.52
N PHE A 86 -7.38 -18.89 -10.66
CA PHE A 86 -6.48 -20.06 -10.60
C PHE A 86 -6.51 -20.71 -9.20
N TYR A 87 -6.48 -19.92 -8.14
CA TYR A 87 -6.51 -20.44 -6.75
C TYR A 87 -7.89 -20.92 -6.31
N LYS A 88 -8.95 -20.48 -6.95
CA LYS A 88 -10.32 -20.82 -6.57
C LYS A 88 -10.62 -22.33 -6.69
N LEU A 89 -9.96 -23.05 -7.64
CA LEU A 89 -10.16 -24.48 -7.87
C LEU A 89 -11.65 -24.86 -7.95
N ARG A 90 -12.16 -25.54 -6.90
CA ARG A 90 -13.57 -25.97 -6.77
C ARG A 90 -14.40 -25.07 -5.84
N ALA A 91 -13.83 -24.02 -5.27
CA ALA A 91 -14.57 -23.11 -4.39
C ALA A 91 -15.67 -22.39 -5.21
N LYS A 92 -16.88 -22.34 -4.64
CA LYS A 92 -18.02 -21.66 -5.26
C LYS A 92 -17.97 -20.16 -5.04
N VAL A 93 -16.92 -19.50 -5.54
CA VAL A 93 -16.76 -18.06 -5.52
C VAL A 93 -16.84 -17.50 -6.94
N THR A 94 -17.39 -16.32 -7.09
CA THR A 94 -17.32 -15.49 -8.30
C THR A 94 -16.26 -14.42 -8.10
N ILE A 95 -15.51 -14.13 -9.15
CA ILE A 95 -14.45 -13.10 -9.14
C ILE A 95 -14.63 -12.29 -10.40
N GLU A 96 -15.02 -11.03 -10.25
CA GLU A 96 -15.39 -10.19 -11.39
C GLU A 96 -14.84 -8.76 -11.22
N PRO A 97 -14.28 -8.16 -12.28
CA PRO A 97 -13.88 -6.76 -12.25
C PRO A 97 -15.13 -5.87 -12.34
N LEU A 98 -15.14 -4.78 -11.58
CA LEU A 98 -16.22 -3.79 -11.55
C LEU A 98 -15.75 -2.51 -12.25
N TYR A 99 -15.74 -2.53 -13.58
CA TYR A 99 -15.24 -1.42 -14.40
C TYR A 99 -16.04 -0.11 -14.28
N ALA A 100 -17.28 -0.19 -13.77
CA ALA A 100 -18.13 0.96 -13.51
C ALA A 100 -17.74 1.71 -12.21
N LEU A 101 -16.88 1.14 -11.37
CA LEU A 101 -16.46 1.74 -10.12
C LEU A 101 -15.05 2.31 -10.22
N ALA A 102 -14.85 3.42 -9.53
CA ALA A 102 -13.58 4.08 -9.28
C ALA A 102 -13.37 4.25 -7.77
N VAL A 103 -12.26 4.84 -7.38
CA VAL A 103 -11.91 5.10 -5.99
C VAL A 103 -11.71 6.60 -5.79
N LEU A 104 -12.47 7.21 -4.90
CA LEU A 104 -12.25 8.57 -4.41
C LEU A 104 -11.53 8.47 -3.06
N ALA A 105 -10.39 9.12 -2.92
CA ALA A 105 -9.75 9.31 -1.61
C ALA A 105 -10.14 10.68 -1.04
N ALA A 106 -10.40 10.74 0.29
CA ALA A 106 -10.68 11.98 0.99
C ALA A 106 -9.87 12.04 2.29
N TRP A 107 -9.23 13.17 2.57
CA TRP A 107 -8.33 13.37 3.71
C TRP A 107 -8.48 14.74 4.36
N ASP A 108 -7.77 14.99 5.47
CA ASP A 108 -7.91 16.17 6.31
C ASP A 108 -9.34 16.34 6.90
N GLY A 109 -9.95 15.21 7.25
CA GLY A 109 -11.28 15.11 7.83
C GLY A 109 -11.90 13.74 7.56
N ILE A 110 -13.11 13.56 8.10
CA ILE A 110 -13.96 12.39 7.86
C ILE A 110 -15.38 12.90 7.61
N GLY A 111 -16.02 12.42 6.57
CA GLY A 111 -17.40 12.69 6.23
C GLY A 111 -18.15 11.40 5.93
N ALA A 112 -19.42 11.53 5.59
CA ALA A 112 -20.25 10.45 5.06
C ALA A 112 -20.81 10.86 3.71
N THR A 113 -21.08 9.91 2.84
CA THR A 113 -21.71 10.15 1.53
C THR A 113 -22.66 9.01 1.19
N GLU A 114 -23.73 9.34 0.46
CA GLU A 114 -24.70 8.36 -0.06
C GLU A 114 -24.31 7.86 -1.47
N TYR A 115 -23.25 8.40 -2.08
CA TYR A 115 -22.87 8.13 -3.48
C TYR A 115 -21.99 6.89 -3.67
N GLY A 116 -21.71 6.14 -2.60
CA GLY A 116 -20.89 4.95 -2.71
C GLY A 116 -20.59 4.28 -1.37
N LEU A 117 -19.73 3.27 -1.39
CA LEU A 117 -19.28 2.57 -0.19
C LEU A 117 -18.01 3.23 0.34
N ASP A 118 -18.09 3.88 1.48
CA ASP A 118 -16.96 4.48 2.16
C ASP A 118 -16.29 3.52 3.17
N TYR A 119 -15.01 3.68 3.35
CA TYR A 119 -14.22 3.02 4.38
C TYR A 119 -12.98 3.84 4.75
N ARG A 120 -12.55 3.74 5.99
CA ARG A 120 -11.30 4.38 6.44
C ARG A 120 -10.09 3.65 5.86
N ASP A 121 -9.08 4.41 5.43
CA ASP A 121 -7.81 3.81 4.99
C ASP A 121 -7.15 3.12 6.18
N PRO A 122 -6.99 1.77 6.14
CA PRO A 122 -6.52 1.01 7.30
C PRO A 122 -5.03 1.16 7.56
N ARG A 123 -4.26 1.77 6.65
CA ARG A 123 -2.81 1.91 6.77
C ARG A 123 -2.41 2.95 7.79
N LEU A 124 -3.01 4.14 7.70
CA LEU A 124 -2.78 5.26 8.62
C LEU A 124 -4.05 6.12 8.73
N PRO A 125 -4.46 6.55 9.94
CA PRO A 125 -5.61 7.44 10.10
C PRO A 125 -5.50 8.76 9.31
N ALA A 126 -4.28 9.28 9.16
CA ALA A 126 -4.02 10.52 8.43
C ALA A 126 -4.27 10.41 6.90
N LEU A 127 -4.34 9.20 6.34
CA LEU A 127 -4.75 8.98 4.95
C LEU A 127 -6.26 9.20 4.73
N GLY A 128 -7.03 9.33 5.82
CA GLY A 128 -8.46 9.62 5.78
C GLY A 128 -9.31 8.42 5.39
N GLN A 129 -10.14 8.58 4.37
CA GLN A 129 -11.10 7.58 3.91
C GLN A 129 -11.08 7.42 2.40
N ARG A 130 -11.66 6.32 1.94
CA ARG A 130 -11.87 6.01 0.51
C ARG A 130 -13.33 5.73 0.27
N VAL A 131 -13.79 6.03 -0.94
CA VAL A 131 -15.16 5.75 -1.39
C VAL A 131 -15.09 4.98 -2.71
N LEU A 132 -15.75 3.84 -2.78
CA LEU A 132 -15.97 3.10 -4.02
C LEU A 132 -17.26 3.62 -4.66
N LEU A 133 -17.15 4.24 -5.82
CA LEU A 133 -18.29 4.95 -6.45
C LEU A 133 -18.17 4.94 -7.99
N PRO A 134 -19.27 5.17 -8.72
CA PRO A 134 -19.20 5.52 -10.14
C PRO A 134 -18.45 6.85 -10.32
N PRO A 135 -17.51 6.97 -11.28
CA PRO A 135 -16.66 8.16 -11.40
C PRO A 135 -17.42 9.45 -11.75
N ASP A 136 -18.58 9.33 -12.35
CA ASP A 136 -19.44 10.45 -12.75
C ASP A 136 -20.12 11.17 -11.57
N VAL A 137 -20.20 10.54 -10.39
CA VAL A 137 -20.73 11.16 -9.17
C VAL A 137 -19.63 11.64 -8.19
N ALA A 138 -18.38 11.67 -8.63
CA ALA A 138 -17.24 12.01 -7.75
C ALA A 138 -17.32 13.44 -7.20
N THR A 139 -17.87 14.38 -7.98
CA THR A 139 -18.03 15.79 -7.57
C THR A 139 -19.09 15.91 -6.48
N GLU A 140 -20.22 15.24 -6.66
CA GLU A 140 -21.33 15.21 -5.70
C GLU A 140 -20.90 14.52 -4.41
N ALA A 141 -20.20 13.39 -4.52
CA ALA A 141 -19.65 12.67 -3.37
C ALA A 141 -18.66 13.53 -2.58
N ALA A 142 -17.76 14.26 -3.26
CA ALA A 142 -16.83 15.17 -2.60
C ALA A 142 -17.56 16.29 -1.86
N ALA A 143 -18.58 16.89 -2.48
CA ALA A 143 -19.41 17.93 -1.86
C ALA A 143 -20.16 17.41 -0.63
N ASP A 144 -20.73 16.22 -0.72
CA ASP A 144 -21.46 15.55 0.36
C ASP A 144 -20.52 15.24 1.57
N LEU A 145 -19.30 14.84 1.28
CA LEU A 145 -18.24 14.68 2.28
C LEU A 145 -17.77 16.02 2.91
N GLY A 146 -18.16 17.17 2.36
CA GLY A 146 -17.64 18.48 2.74
C GLY A 146 -16.18 18.68 2.30
N ALA A 147 -15.77 18.06 1.19
CA ALA A 147 -14.41 18.10 0.66
C ALA A 147 -14.34 18.91 -0.64
N GLU A 148 -13.23 19.61 -0.83
CA GLU A 148 -12.83 20.17 -2.12
C GLU A 148 -12.28 19.07 -3.01
N LEU A 149 -12.82 18.93 -4.23
CA LEU A 149 -12.29 18.00 -5.22
C LEU A 149 -11.03 18.60 -5.85
N VAL A 150 -9.90 17.90 -5.71
CA VAL A 150 -8.58 18.31 -6.17
C VAL A 150 -7.97 17.26 -7.09
N ASP A 151 -6.81 17.54 -7.67
CA ASP A 151 -6.09 16.58 -8.51
C ASP A 151 -5.54 15.38 -7.71
N ALA A 152 -5.39 14.23 -8.38
CA ALA A 152 -4.77 13.04 -7.79
C ALA A 152 -3.32 13.28 -7.33
N SER A 153 -2.62 14.24 -7.93
CA SER A 153 -1.28 14.67 -7.50
C SER A 153 -1.24 15.25 -6.09
N ASP A 154 -2.33 15.89 -5.63
CA ASP A 154 -2.45 16.35 -4.24
C ASP A 154 -2.49 15.17 -3.26
N TYR A 155 -3.23 14.08 -3.61
CA TYR A 155 -3.22 12.85 -2.81
C TYR A 155 -1.86 12.17 -2.82
N GLU A 156 -1.18 12.16 -3.99
CA GLU A 156 0.18 11.63 -4.08
C GLU A 156 1.14 12.40 -3.17
N ALA A 157 1.11 13.72 -3.20
CA ALA A 157 1.93 14.55 -2.31
C ALA A 157 1.61 14.27 -0.83
N HIS A 158 0.32 14.09 -0.50
CA HIS A 158 -0.12 13.76 0.86
C HIS A 158 0.41 12.40 1.34
N ARG A 159 0.27 11.32 0.56
CA ARG A 159 0.79 10.00 0.95
C ARG A 159 2.31 9.97 1.07
N ILE A 160 3.04 10.70 0.18
CA ILE A 160 4.50 10.84 0.22
C ILE A 160 4.91 11.57 1.51
N ALA A 161 4.20 12.64 1.86
CA ALA A 161 4.44 13.37 3.10
C ALA A 161 4.24 12.50 4.34
N LEU A 162 3.31 11.55 4.30
CA LEU A 162 3.07 10.55 5.35
C LEU A 162 4.02 9.36 5.32
N GLY A 163 4.87 9.24 4.32
CA GLY A 163 5.80 8.11 4.20
C GLY A 163 5.16 6.81 3.73
N VAL A 164 4.01 6.87 3.06
CA VAL A 164 3.27 5.67 2.64
C VAL A 164 3.63 5.28 1.22
N PRO A 165 4.23 4.10 0.99
CA PRO A 165 4.65 3.66 -0.33
C PRO A 165 3.48 3.26 -1.24
N ARG A 166 3.74 3.30 -2.55
CA ARG A 166 2.85 2.83 -3.62
C ARG A 166 3.59 1.84 -4.52
N GLY A 167 3.01 0.66 -4.70
CA GLY A 167 3.54 -0.34 -5.61
C GLY A 167 3.56 0.10 -7.07
N GLY A 168 4.56 -0.35 -7.81
CA GLY A 168 4.81 0.05 -9.20
C GLY A 168 5.61 1.35 -9.34
N VAL A 169 5.82 2.10 -8.24
CA VAL A 169 6.64 3.32 -8.21
C VAL A 169 7.71 3.19 -7.11
N ASP A 170 7.30 3.02 -5.85
CA ASP A 170 8.23 2.95 -4.71
C ASP A 170 8.82 1.55 -4.55
N PHE A 171 8.18 0.54 -5.11
CA PHE A 171 8.67 -0.84 -5.18
C PHE A 171 8.11 -1.59 -6.39
N ILE A 172 8.81 -2.63 -6.82
CA ILE A 172 8.47 -3.42 -8.01
C ILE A 172 7.74 -4.69 -7.57
N TYR A 173 6.53 -4.92 -8.10
CA TYR A 173 5.78 -6.16 -7.91
C TYR A 173 6.55 -7.37 -8.45
N GLY A 174 6.47 -8.48 -7.74
CA GLY A 174 7.21 -9.70 -8.05
C GLY A 174 8.66 -9.72 -7.54
N ASP A 175 9.20 -8.58 -7.09
CA ASP A 175 10.61 -8.47 -6.69
C ASP A 175 10.83 -8.26 -5.19
N VAL A 176 9.89 -7.65 -4.46
CA VAL A 176 10.05 -7.28 -3.05
C VAL A 176 9.22 -8.17 -2.11
N PHE A 177 9.68 -8.29 -0.88
CA PHE A 177 8.94 -8.90 0.21
C PHE A 177 8.02 -7.86 0.90
N PRO A 178 6.98 -8.28 1.65
CA PRO A 178 6.12 -7.36 2.39
C PRO A 178 6.86 -6.38 3.31
N HIS A 179 7.93 -6.83 3.97
CA HIS A 179 8.76 -5.98 4.82
C HIS A 179 9.51 -4.89 4.03
N ASP A 180 10.00 -5.23 2.82
CA ASP A 180 10.72 -4.25 1.98
C ASP A 180 9.80 -3.08 1.58
N ALA A 181 8.49 -3.34 1.48
CA ALA A 181 7.45 -2.36 1.14
C ALA A 181 6.68 -1.85 2.37
N ASP A 182 7.19 -2.08 3.58
CA ASP A 182 6.65 -1.64 4.88
C ASP A 182 5.21 -2.11 5.17
N LEU A 183 4.73 -3.20 4.53
CA LEU A 183 3.41 -3.75 4.79
C LEU A 183 3.23 -4.18 6.25
N ASP A 184 4.30 -4.64 6.90
CA ASP A 184 4.33 -4.98 8.33
C ASP A 184 4.02 -3.77 9.22
N LYS A 185 4.51 -2.57 8.85
CA LYS A 185 4.27 -1.31 9.56
C LYS A 185 2.91 -0.69 9.24
N LEU A 186 2.39 -0.95 8.05
CA LEU A 186 1.12 -0.41 7.55
C LEU A 186 -0.07 -1.35 7.78
N GLY A 187 0.08 -2.37 8.62
CA GLY A 187 -1.00 -3.31 8.93
C GLY A 187 -1.39 -4.23 7.77
N GLY A 188 -0.53 -4.35 6.75
CA GLY A 188 -0.76 -5.19 5.57
C GLY A 188 -0.47 -6.68 5.76
N VAL A 189 0.09 -7.07 6.91
CA VAL A 189 0.36 -8.48 7.26
C VAL A 189 -0.15 -8.75 8.68
N ASP A 190 -0.99 -9.76 8.82
CA ASP A 190 -1.39 -10.30 10.14
C ASP A 190 -0.56 -11.54 10.45
N PHE A 191 0.44 -11.39 11.30
CA PHE A 191 1.34 -12.47 11.72
C PHE A 191 0.68 -13.48 12.70
N LYS A 192 -0.52 -13.17 13.20
CA LYS A 192 -1.28 -14.01 14.14
C LYS A 192 -2.38 -14.81 13.48
N LYS A 193 -2.73 -14.48 12.23
CA LYS A 193 -3.71 -15.26 11.47
C LYS A 193 -3.14 -16.64 11.08
N GLY A 194 -3.99 -17.53 10.60
CA GLY A 194 -3.61 -18.82 10.02
C GLY A 194 -2.79 -18.71 8.73
N CYS A 195 -2.69 -19.82 8.01
CA CYS A 195 -1.87 -19.91 6.80
C CYS A 195 -2.34 -18.99 5.68
N PHE A 196 -1.38 -18.48 4.90
CA PHE A 196 -1.57 -17.78 3.63
C PHE A 196 -0.42 -18.08 2.67
N ILE A 197 -0.60 -17.76 1.39
CA ILE A 197 0.43 -18.02 0.38
C ILE A 197 1.69 -17.20 0.68
N GLY A 198 2.86 -17.84 0.70
CA GLY A 198 4.15 -17.20 0.96
C GLY A 198 4.46 -16.93 2.44
N GLN A 199 3.59 -17.31 3.36
CA GLN A 199 3.72 -17.06 4.79
C GLN A 199 5.06 -17.53 5.38
N GLU A 200 5.56 -18.69 4.98
CA GLU A 200 6.79 -19.26 5.57
C GLU A 200 7.98 -18.29 5.47
N VAL A 201 8.16 -17.68 4.30
CA VAL A 201 9.24 -16.72 4.08
C VAL A 201 9.01 -15.44 4.87
N VAL A 202 7.79 -14.90 4.82
CA VAL A 202 7.39 -13.66 5.52
C VAL A 202 7.57 -13.81 7.03
N SER A 203 7.07 -14.90 7.62
CA SER A 203 7.24 -15.17 9.05
C SER A 203 8.70 -15.37 9.46
N ARG A 204 9.52 -15.97 8.58
CA ARG A 204 10.96 -16.14 8.83
C ARG A 204 11.68 -14.79 8.87
N VAL A 205 11.35 -13.87 7.96
CA VAL A 205 11.92 -12.51 7.93
C VAL A 205 11.54 -11.77 9.21
N GLU A 206 10.28 -11.82 9.60
CA GLU A 206 9.77 -11.19 10.84
C GLU A 206 10.49 -11.71 12.08
N HIS A 207 10.52 -13.04 12.28
CA HIS A 207 11.12 -13.64 13.47
C HIS A 207 12.64 -13.46 13.57
N ARG A 208 13.32 -13.31 12.44
CA ARG A 208 14.79 -13.11 12.42
C ARG A 208 15.18 -11.63 12.43
N GLY A 209 14.25 -10.70 12.24
CA GLY A 209 14.55 -9.27 12.10
C GLY A 209 15.49 -8.99 10.91
N THR A 210 15.38 -9.75 9.82
CA THR A 210 16.35 -9.70 8.71
C THR A 210 15.94 -8.82 7.54
N ALA A 211 14.87 -8.04 7.68
CA ALA A 211 14.47 -7.07 6.68
C ALA A 211 15.53 -5.97 6.55
N ARG A 212 16.28 -6.00 5.47
CA ARG A 212 17.39 -5.05 5.24
C ARG A 212 16.99 -3.88 4.35
N ASN A 213 16.00 -4.08 3.48
CA ASN A 213 15.45 -3.02 2.65
C ASN A 213 14.21 -2.45 3.32
N ARG A 214 14.06 -1.13 3.26
CA ARG A 214 12.87 -0.42 3.72
C ARG A 214 12.62 0.79 2.82
N ILE A 215 11.36 1.20 2.73
CA ILE A 215 11.02 2.46 2.09
C ILE A 215 11.06 3.54 3.14
N VAL A 216 11.96 4.51 2.94
CA VAL A 216 12.30 5.51 3.95
C VAL A 216 11.94 6.90 3.41
N PRO A 217 11.21 7.73 4.20
CA PRO A 217 10.99 9.13 3.87
C PRO A 217 12.29 9.94 3.86
N VAL A 218 12.48 10.70 2.79
CA VAL A 218 13.69 11.52 2.56
C VAL A 218 13.32 12.96 2.23
N ALA A 219 14.29 13.86 2.39
CA ALA A 219 14.14 15.28 2.09
C ALA A 219 15.39 15.82 1.39
N PHE A 220 15.20 16.87 0.61
CA PHE A 220 16.19 17.59 -0.19
C PHE A 220 16.15 19.09 0.17
N ASP A 221 17.25 19.79 -0.02
CA ASP A 221 17.30 21.23 0.31
C ASP A 221 16.53 22.09 -0.73
N ALA A 222 16.38 21.62 -1.98
CA ALA A 222 15.65 22.32 -3.04
C ALA A 222 14.58 21.41 -3.70
N HIS A 223 14.99 20.54 -4.62
CA HIS A 223 14.09 19.63 -5.33
C HIS A 223 14.53 18.19 -5.09
N ALA A 224 13.55 17.28 -5.00
CA ALA A 224 13.82 15.85 -4.94
C ALA A 224 14.46 15.37 -6.25
N ALA A 225 15.28 14.33 -6.12
CA ALA A 225 15.79 13.61 -7.29
C ALA A 225 14.66 12.87 -8.00
N GLU A 226 14.87 12.53 -9.26
CA GLU A 226 13.92 11.74 -10.06
C GLU A 226 13.76 10.33 -9.49
N ASP A 227 12.60 9.72 -9.75
CA ASP A 227 12.35 8.32 -9.42
C ASP A 227 13.28 7.39 -10.21
N GLY A 228 13.59 6.23 -9.60
CA GLY A 228 14.47 5.23 -10.20
C GLY A 228 15.97 5.54 -10.12
N VAL A 229 16.40 6.76 -9.75
CA VAL A 229 17.84 7.05 -9.63
C VAL A 229 18.46 6.35 -8.43
N ALA A 230 19.73 5.93 -8.57
CA ALA A 230 20.46 5.28 -7.50
C ALA A 230 20.73 6.23 -6.34
N VAL A 231 20.52 5.71 -5.11
CA VAL A 231 20.98 6.35 -3.88
C VAL A 231 22.35 5.78 -3.51
N THR A 232 23.33 6.67 -3.31
CA THR A 232 24.71 6.29 -2.99
C THR A 232 25.18 6.89 -1.67
N ALA A 233 26.14 6.21 -1.04
CA ALA A 233 26.95 6.69 0.05
C ALA A 233 28.42 6.50 -0.32
N GLY A 234 29.12 7.59 -0.69
CA GLY A 234 30.41 7.48 -1.40
C GLY A 234 30.22 6.71 -2.69
N ASP A 235 31.08 5.71 -2.94
CA ASP A 235 31.06 4.88 -4.16
C ASP A 235 30.06 3.70 -4.08
N LYS A 236 29.34 3.54 -2.95
CA LYS A 236 28.46 2.39 -2.74
C LYS A 236 27.01 2.76 -3.00
N THR A 237 26.32 1.97 -3.83
CA THR A 237 24.86 2.03 -3.94
C THR A 237 24.22 1.47 -2.67
N VAL A 238 23.34 2.26 -2.05
CA VAL A 238 22.61 1.92 -0.83
C VAL A 238 21.10 1.87 -1.02
N GLY A 239 20.61 2.20 -2.22
CA GLY A 239 19.19 2.14 -2.52
C GLY A 239 18.81 2.79 -3.84
N THR A 240 17.51 3.07 -3.98
CA THR A 240 16.92 3.69 -5.17
C THR A 240 15.83 4.68 -4.74
N MET A 241 15.73 5.82 -5.40
CA MET A 241 14.62 6.76 -5.22
C MET A 241 13.33 6.16 -5.77
N GLY A 242 12.26 6.39 -5.04
CA GLY A 242 10.88 6.21 -5.48
C GLY A 242 10.20 7.55 -5.71
N SER A 243 8.90 7.61 -5.42
CA SER A 243 8.07 8.81 -5.64
C SER A 243 8.53 10.02 -4.84
N SER A 244 8.29 11.20 -5.40
CA SER A 244 8.63 12.48 -4.79
C SER A 244 7.55 13.54 -5.03
N ALA A 245 7.49 14.52 -4.11
CA ALA A 245 6.63 15.70 -4.23
C ALA A 245 7.38 16.92 -3.66
N GLY A 246 7.67 17.89 -4.51
CA GLY A 246 8.46 19.07 -4.14
C GLY A 246 9.88 18.67 -3.70
N ASN A 247 10.21 18.92 -2.45
CA ASN A 247 11.51 18.60 -1.88
C ASN A 247 11.52 17.39 -0.93
N ILE A 248 10.45 16.59 -0.92
CA ILE A 248 10.37 15.35 -0.14
C ILE A 248 10.14 14.16 -1.06
N GLY A 249 10.51 12.97 -0.61
CA GLY A 249 10.29 11.75 -1.37
C GLY A 249 10.40 10.49 -0.51
N LEU A 250 10.26 9.36 -1.17
CA LEU A 250 10.45 8.03 -0.62
C LEU A 250 11.64 7.38 -1.33
N ALA A 251 12.44 6.63 -0.59
CA ALA A 251 13.53 5.87 -1.18
C ALA A 251 13.58 4.46 -0.59
N MET A 252 13.70 3.45 -1.43
CA MET A 252 14.00 2.10 -0.96
C MET A 252 15.48 2.00 -0.61
N LEU A 253 15.78 1.84 0.67
CA LEU A 253 17.14 1.89 1.20
C LEU A 253 17.54 0.59 1.90
N ARG A 254 18.81 0.23 1.75
CA ARG A 254 19.50 -0.76 2.58
C ARG A 254 19.83 -0.10 3.93
N VAL A 255 18.93 -0.28 4.90
CA VAL A 255 19.02 0.41 6.21
C VAL A 255 20.32 0.10 6.97
N ASP A 256 20.85 -1.11 6.84
CA ASP A 256 22.14 -1.50 7.39
C ASP A 256 23.30 -0.65 6.80
N ARG A 257 23.35 -0.51 5.47
CA ARG A 257 24.39 0.29 4.79
C ARG A 257 24.23 1.79 5.03
N VAL A 258 23.00 2.27 5.13
CA VAL A 258 22.71 3.65 5.45
C VAL A 258 23.16 3.99 6.87
N ALA A 259 22.91 3.09 7.84
CA ALA A 259 23.38 3.25 9.21
C ALA A 259 24.92 3.33 9.28
N ASP A 260 25.62 2.44 8.57
CA ASP A 260 27.10 2.45 8.47
C ASP A 260 27.61 3.76 7.87
N ALA A 261 26.97 4.26 6.80
CA ALA A 261 27.34 5.51 6.16
C ALA A 261 27.14 6.72 7.09
N MET A 262 26.01 6.78 7.80
CA MET A 262 25.72 7.83 8.78
C MET A 262 26.74 7.82 9.93
N ALA A 263 27.08 6.65 10.46
CA ALA A 263 28.08 6.51 11.51
C ALA A 263 29.48 6.98 11.05
N ALA A 264 29.78 6.78 9.76
CA ALA A 264 31.02 7.23 9.15
C ALA A 264 31.02 8.69 8.67
N GLY A 265 29.90 9.43 8.83
CA GLY A 265 29.73 10.79 8.35
C GLY A 265 29.74 10.92 6.82
N VAL A 266 29.44 9.84 6.08
CA VAL A 266 29.38 9.84 4.62
C VAL A 266 28.01 10.34 4.17
N PRO A 267 27.93 11.40 3.33
CA PRO A 267 26.65 11.92 2.87
C PRO A 267 25.94 10.95 1.93
N LEU A 268 24.61 10.99 1.97
CA LEU A 268 23.74 10.27 1.04
C LEU A 268 23.44 11.16 -0.17
N LEU A 269 23.56 10.60 -1.36
CA LEU A 269 23.25 11.28 -2.62
C LEU A 269 22.24 10.46 -3.42
N ALA A 270 21.22 11.11 -3.96
CA ALA A 270 20.28 10.51 -4.91
C ALA A 270 20.53 11.12 -6.29
N GLY A 271 21.00 10.33 -7.26
CA GLY A 271 21.39 10.85 -8.56
C GLY A 271 22.42 11.99 -8.50
N GLY A 272 23.27 12.01 -7.47
CA GLY A 272 24.25 13.08 -7.21
C GLY A 272 23.73 14.27 -6.41
N ILE A 273 22.42 14.32 -6.08
CA ILE A 273 21.81 15.39 -5.27
C ILE A 273 21.88 15.00 -3.79
N PRO A 274 22.40 15.86 -2.91
CA PRO A 274 22.43 15.59 -1.47
C PRO A 274 21.02 15.38 -0.91
N MET A 275 20.83 14.30 -0.15
CA MET A 275 19.57 13.98 0.50
C MET A 275 19.76 13.73 2.00
N LYS A 276 18.70 13.95 2.75
CA LYS A 276 18.63 13.71 4.20
C LYS A 276 17.49 12.75 4.49
N LEU A 277 17.67 11.88 5.46
CA LEU A 277 16.56 11.11 6.01
C LEU A 277 15.66 12.06 6.81
N ARG A 278 14.34 11.87 6.71
CA ARG A 278 13.43 12.62 7.61
C ARG A 278 13.62 12.12 9.05
N GLU A 279 13.44 13.02 10.00
CA GLU A 279 13.64 12.74 11.43
C GLU A 279 12.82 11.50 11.87
N GLY A 280 13.46 10.59 12.58
CA GLY A 280 12.85 9.32 13.02
C GLY A 280 12.72 8.24 11.95
N ALA A 281 12.93 8.56 10.66
CA ALA A 281 12.63 7.67 9.55
C ALA A 281 13.33 6.29 9.60
N ILE A 282 14.51 6.18 10.21
CA ILE A 282 15.24 4.92 10.36
C ILE A 282 15.21 4.38 11.80
N ALA A 283 14.94 5.22 12.79
CA ALA A 283 15.04 4.82 14.20
C ALA A 283 14.24 3.56 14.54
N ASP A 284 13.08 3.37 13.91
CA ASP A 284 12.23 2.20 14.13
C ASP A 284 12.73 0.93 13.41
N PHE A 285 13.54 1.08 12.36
CA PHE A 285 14.11 -0.03 11.60
C PHE A 285 15.48 -0.48 12.13
N LEU A 286 16.16 0.39 12.88
CA LEU A 286 17.45 0.11 13.49
C LEU A 286 17.33 -0.42 14.93
N LYS A 287 16.15 -0.33 15.55
CA LYS A 287 15.90 -1.00 16.83
C LYS A 287 15.88 -2.50 16.58
N ASP A 288 16.99 -3.15 16.88
CA ASP A 288 17.08 -4.60 16.85
C ASP A 288 16.03 -5.18 17.83
N PRO A 289 15.07 -6.00 17.36
CA PRO A 289 14.10 -6.63 18.24
C PRO A 289 14.73 -7.65 19.21
N LYS A 290 16.07 -7.80 19.19
CA LYS A 290 16.83 -8.76 20.01
C LYS A 290 18.06 -8.15 20.69
N ALA A 291 18.18 -6.83 20.78
CA ALA A 291 19.17 -6.22 21.65
C ALA A 291 18.70 -6.19 23.11
#